data_8eff9697b5e7d1ce6af9e2a7c3da04b3
#
_entry.id   8eff9697b5e7d1ce6af9e2a7c3da04b3
#
_cell.length_a   1.000
_cell.length_b   1.000
_cell.length_c   1.000
_cell.angle_alpha   90.00
_cell.angle_beta   90.00
_cell.angle_gamma   90.00
#
_symmetry.space_group_name_H-M   'P 1'
#
loop_
_entity.id
_entity.type
_entity.pdbx_description
1 polymer ?
#
loop_
_entity_poly.entity_id
_entity_poly.type
_entity_poly.pdbx_seq_one_letter_code
_entity_poly.pdbx_strand_id
1 'polypeptide(L)'
;CLLSRGLGDVYKRQVQDRAPDLEVDGEMHADAALSEKIRVLAYPDSTLKGPANLLVMPTLDTGNITYNMLKMTGSNGVAMGPILLGAARPVHILTTSATVRRIVNMTALAVVDAQQEAAEAAKKRR
;
A
#
# COMPACT_ATOMS: atom_id res chain seq x y z
N CYS A 1 0.85 17.85 16.18
CA CYS A 1 1.29 16.83 15.21
C CYS A 1 2.72 17.00 14.65
N LEU A 2 3.60 17.70 15.40
CA LEU A 2 5.01 17.86 14.99
C LEU A 2 5.85 16.57 15.12
N LEU A 3 5.41 15.64 15.97
CA LEU A 3 6.11 14.34 16.18
C LEU A 3 5.91 13.35 15.00
N SER A 4 4.83 13.44 14.25
CA SER A 4 4.59 12.54 13.12
C SER A 4 5.39 12.92 11.86
N ARG A 5 5.70 14.20 11.66
CA ARG A 5 6.49 14.67 10.51
C ARG A 5 7.94 14.15 10.56
N GLY A 6 8.56 14.14 11.75
CA GLY A 6 9.90 13.61 11.90
C GLY A 6 10.00 12.09 11.67
N LEU A 7 8.93 11.34 11.97
CA LEU A 7 8.90 9.89 11.78
C LEU A 7 8.74 9.49 10.31
N GLY A 8 7.94 10.23 9.55
CA GLY A 8 7.80 10.03 8.11
C GLY A 8 9.13 10.23 7.37
N ASP A 9 9.87 11.26 7.70
CA ASP A 9 11.20 11.50 7.14
C ASP A 9 12.22 10.41 7.49
N VAL A 10 12.15 9.84 8.69
CA VAL A 10 13.00 8.70 9.08
C VAL A 10 12.69 7.48 8.23
N TYR A 11 11.42 7.13 8.06
CA TYR A 11 11.03 5.99 7.23
C TYR A 11 11.37 6.21 5.75
N LYS A 12 11.18 7.41 5.23
CA LYS A 12 11.57 7.75 3.86
C LYS A 12 13.06 7.48 3.63
N ARG A 13 13.92 7.97 4.50
CA ARG A 13 15.37 7.72 4.44
C ARG A 13 15.71 6.24 4.51
N GLN A 14 15.10 5.50 5.43
CA GLN A 14 15.32 4.06 5.55
C GLN A 14 14.93 3.28 4.28
N VAL A 15 13.87 3.68 3.60
CA VAL A 15 13.48 3.09 2.31
C VAL A 15 14.48 3.45 1.23
N GLN A 16 14.89 4.71 1.14
CA GLN A 16 15.90 5.17 0.18
C GLN A 16 17.23 4.45 0.35
N ASP A 17 17.66 4.22 1.60
CA ASP A 17 18.89 3.48 1.90
C ASP A 17 18.84 1.99 1.52
N ARG A 18 17.65 1.37 1.69
CA ARG A 18 17.48 -0.07 1.42
C ARG A 18 17.10 -0.39 -0.03
N ALA A 19 16.45 0.54 -0.70
CA ALA A 19 15.95 0.40 -2.05
C ALA A 19 16.14 1.73 -2.82
N PRO A 20 17.37 2.09 -3.19
CA PRO A 20 17.70 3.39 -3.80
C PRO A 20 17.01 3.61 -5.15
N ASP A 21 16.62 2.54 -5.84
CA ASP A 21 15.90 2.60 -7.12
C ASP A 21 14.39 2.81 -6.96
N LEU A 22 13.86 2.75 -5.72
CA LEU A 22 12.45 2.96 -5.45
C LEU A 22 12.15 4.45 -5.31
N GLU A 23 11.22 4.95 -6.12
CA GLU A 23 10.72 6.32 -5.97
C GLU A 23 9.85 6.43 -4.72
N VAL A 24 10.33 7.18 -3.73
CA VAL A 24 9.63 7.42 -2.45
C VAL A 24 9.71 8.88 -2.13
N ASP A 25 8.56 9.48 -1.83
CA ASP A 25 8.47 10.86 -1.39
C ASP A 25 7.34 11.06 -0.36
N GLY A 26 7.31 12.20 0.27
CA GLY A 26 6.37 12.60 1.31
C GLY A 26 7.14 13.28 2.47
N GLU A 27 6.46 13.81 3.45
CA GLU A 27 5.00 13.78 3.60
C GLU A 27 4.35 14.82 2.66
N MET A 28 3.21 14.51 2.11
CA MET A 28 2.47 15.41 1.22
C MET A 28 0.95 15.19 1.32
N HIS A 29 0.20 16.13 0.80
CA HIS A 29 -1.25 15.97 0.67
C HIS A 29 -1.60 14.88 -0.33
N ALA A 30 -2.71 14.17 -0.10
CA ALA A 30 -3.12 13.04 -0.93
C ALA A 30 -3.42 13.44 -2.39
N ASP A 31 -3.96 14.63 -2.62
CA ASP A 31 -4.20 15.17 -3.96
C ASP A 31 -2.88 15.44 -4.71
N ALA A 32 -1.86 15.95 -4.02
CA ALA A 32 -0.53 16.13 -4.59
C ALA A 32 0.16 14.77 -4.88
N ALA A 33 -0.05 13.76 -4.05
CA ALA A 33 0.46 12.42 -4.30
C ALA A 33 -0.17 11.79 -5.56
N LEU A 34 -1.45 12.01 -5.80
CA LEU A 34 -2.19 11.44 -6.92
C LEU A 34 -2.16 12.29 -8.19
N SER A 35 -1.82 13.58 -8.09
CA SER A 35 -1.78 14.50 -9.22
C SER A 35 -0.42 15.19 -9.32
N GLU A 36 0.35 14.84 -10.34
CA GLU A 36 1.62 15.47 -10.63
C GLU A 36 1.47 16.99 -10.82
N LYS A 37 0.40 17.43 -11.48
CA LYS A 37 0.11 18.84 -11.69
C LYS A 37 -0.02 19.64 -10.38
N ILE A 38 -0.70 19.06 -9.38
CA ILE A 38 -0.84 19.68 -8.06
C ILE A 38 0.50 19.61 -7.32
N ARG A 39 1.18 18.46 -7.41
CA ARG A 39 2.46 18.24 -6.72
C ARG A 39 3.54 19.22 -7.15
N VAL A 40 3.72 19.43 -8.43
CA VAL A 40 4.72 20.39 -8.95
C VAL A 40 4.50 21.81 -8.41
N LEU A 41 3.26 22.20 -8.19
CA LEU A 41 2.93 23.52 -7.64
C LEU A 41 3.13 23.61 -6.13
N ALA A 42 2.75 22.55 -5.40
CA ALA A 42 2.76 22.54 -3.93
C ALA A 42 4.10 22.05 -3.35
N TYR A 43 4.79 21.18 -4.07
CA TYR A 43 6.03 20.52 -3.66
C TYR A 43 7.04 20.50 -4.83
N PRO A 44 7.64 21.65 -5.17
CA PRO A 44 8.52 21.78 -6.35
C PRO A 44 9.78 20.90 -6.28
N ASP A 45 10.21 20.55 -5.07
CA ASP A 45 11.39 19.70 -4.82
C ASP A 45 11.07 18.18 -4.81
N SER A 46 9.82 17.80 -5.13
CA SER A 46 9.41 16.41 -5.16
C SER A 46 10.16 15.62 -6.24
N THR A 47 10.63 14.42 -5.88
CA THR A 47 11.35 13.52 -6.77
C THR A 47 10.47 12.49 -7.47
N LEU A 48 9.19 12.39 -7.07
CA LEU A 48 8.22 11.49 -7.69
C LEU A 48 7.93 11.85 -9.14
N LYS A 49 7.87 10.84 -10.01
CA LYS A 49 7.44 10.96 -11.41
C LYS A 49 6.04 10.38 -11.57
N GLY A 50 5.14 11.17 -12.15
CA GLY A 50 3.74 10.75 -12.32
C GLY A 50 2.96 10.62 -11.00
N PRO A 51 1.77 10.06 -11.00
CA PRO A 51 0.96 9.83 -9.81
C PRO A 51 1.54 8.69 -8.95
N ALA A 52 1.44 8.82 -7.63
CA ALA A 52 1.80 7.75 -6.72
C ALA A 52 0.90 6.52 -6.94
N ASN A 53 1.50 5.35 -7.00
CA ASN A 53 0.80 4.08 -7.12
C ASN A 53 0.66 3.33 -5.79
N LEU A 54 1.33 3.81 -4.75
CA LEU A 54 1.22 3.34 -3.37
C LEU A 54 1.09 4.55 -2.44
N LEU A 55 0.09 4.53 -1.56
CA LEU A 55 -0.12 5.55 -0.53
C LEU A 55 0.08 4.91 0.84
N VAL A 56 1.04 5.42 1.62
CA VAL A 56 1.26 5.03 3.01
C VAL A 56 0.52 6.01 3.91
N MET A 57 -0.51 5.53 4.60
CA MET A 57 -1.34 6.35 5.48
C MET A 57 -0.68 6.53 6.85
N PRO A 58 -0.82 7.71 7.47
CA PRO A 58 -0.15 8.02 8.75
C PRO A 58 -0.74 7.24 9.93
N THR A 59 -1.99 6.81 9.84
CA THR A 59 -2.67 6.03 10.88
C THR A 59 -3.62 5.01 10.26
N LEU A 60 -3.96 3.98 11.04
CA LEU A 60 -4.94 2.97 10.65
C LEU A 60 -6.33 3.58 10.36
N ASP A 61 -6.75 4.57 11.15
CA ASP A 61 -8.02 5.24 10.96
C ASP A 61 -8.08 5.97 9.62
N THR A 62 -7.02 6.70 9.28
CA THR A 62 -6.89 7.37 7.98
C THR A 62 -6.93 6.35 6.85
N GLY A 63 -6.22 5.23 7.00
CA GLY A 63 -6.23 4.14 6.03
C GLY A 63 -7.63 3.56 5.84
N ASN A 64 -8.35 3.28 6.91
CA ASN A 64 -9.72 2.75 6.86
C ASN A 64 -10.71 3.71 6.19
N ILE A 65 -10.66 4.99 6.56
CA ILE A 65 -11.52 6.02 5.96
C ILE A 65 -11.24 6.12 4.46
N THR A 66 -9.98 6.26 4.08
CA THR A 66 -9.58 6.40 2.67
C THR A 66 -9.96 5.16 1.87
N TYR A 67 -9.70 3.97 2.38
CA TYR A 67 -10.07 2.71 1.72
C TYR A 67 -11.59 2.62 1.47
N ASN A 68 -12.40 2.94 2.47
CA ASN A 68 -13.86 2.88 2.33
C ASN A 68 -14.39 3.94 1.35
N MET A 69 -13.82 5.14 1.35
CA MET A 69 -14.17 6.19 0.38
C MET A 69 -13.80 5.78 -1.05
N LEU A 70 -12.58 5.32 -1.29
CA LEU A 70 -12.13 4.87 -2.60
C LEU A 70 -12.93 3.66 -3.11
N LYS A 71 -13.30 2.75 -2.24
CA LYS A 71 -14.15 1.60 -2.57
C LYS A 71 -15.52 2.02 -3.10
N MET A 72 -16.09 3.12 -2.57
CA MET A 72 -17.41 3.62 -2.99
C MET A 72 -17.34 4.53 -4.21
N THR A 73 -16.25 5.28 -4.37
CA THR A 73 -16.07 6.24 -5.47
C THR A 73 -15.38 5.62 -6.69
N GLY A 74 -14.59 4.56 -6.49
CA GLY A 74 -13.93 3.85 -7.58
C GLY A 74 -14.92 3.14 -8.49
N SER A 75 -14.75 3.30 -9.80
CA SER A 75 -15.60 2.67 -10.81
C SER A 75 -15.59 1.15 -10.65
N ASN A 76 -16.77 0.54 -10.56
CA ASN A 76 -17.04 -0.91 -10.46
C ASN A 76 -16.75 -1.60 -9.12
N GLY A 77 -16.35 -0.91 -8.07
CA GLY A 77 -16.33 -1.44 -6.70
C GLY A 77 -15.48 -2.71 -6.47
N VAL A 78 -14.52 -3.00 -7.33
CA VAL A 78 -13.62 -4.16 -7.15
C VAL A 78 -12.44 -3.71 -6.28
N ALA A 79 -12.52 -4.04 -5.00
CA ALA A 79 -11.39 -3.88 -4.08
C ALA A 79 -10.86 -5.27 -3.70
N MET A 80 -9.55 -5.48 -3.85
CA MET A 80 -8.85 -6.63 -3.29
C MET A 80 -8.25 -6.21 -1.95
N GLY A 81 -8.47 -7.02 -0.93
CA GLY A 81 -7.99 -6.71 0.42
C GLY A 81 -9.13 -6.63 1.46
N PRO A 82 -8.78 -6.35 2.74
CA PRO A 82 -7.42 -6.07 3.22
C PRO A 82 -6.50 -7.27 3.12
N ILE A 83 -5.22 -7.01 2.82
CA ILE A 83 -4.17 -8.02 2.76
C ILE A 83 -3.33 -7.84 4.03
N LEU A 84 -3.18 -8.90 4.82
CA LEU A 84 -2.31 -8.89 5.98
C LEU A 84 -0.88 -9.21 5.55
N LEU A 85 0.04 -8.29 5.83
CA LEU A 85 1.47 -8.45 5.56
C LEU A 85 2.24 -8.81 6.83
N GLY A 86 3.37 -9.49 6.68
CA GLY A 86 4.29 -9.81 7.78
C GLY A 86 3.93 -11.06 8.59
N ALA A 87 2.90 -11.81 8.23
CA ALA A 87 2.65 -13.13 8.79
C ALA A 87 3.63 -14.17 8.21
N ALA A 88 3.97 -15.20 9.00
CA ALA A 88 4.86 -16.28 8.58
C ALA A 88 4.25 -17.21 7.51
N ARG A 89 2.96 -17.10 7.27
CA ARG A 89 2.21 -17.81 6.23
C ARG A 89 1.11 -16.88 5.72
N PRO A 90 0.64 -17.02 4.47
CA PRO A 90 -0.45 -16.24 3.94
C PRO A 90 -1.72 -16.40 4.78
N VAL A 91 -2.16 -15.31 5.39
CA VAL A 91 -3.38 -15.23 6.21
C VAL A 91 -4.09 -13.93 5.90
N HIS A 92 -5.36 -14.01 5.57
CA HIS A 92 -6.17 -12.83 5.32
C HIS A 92 -7.43 -12.84 6.17
N ILE A 93 -7.83 -11.66 6.65
CA ILE A 93 -9.00 -11.50 7.51
C ILE A 93 -10.12 -10.87 6.70
N LEU A 94 -11.27 -11.54 6.66
CA LEU A 94 -12.48 -11.02 6.03
C LEU A 94 -13.52 -10.68 7.11
N THR A 95 -14.28 -9.62 6.85
CA THR A 95 -15.44 -9.26 7.69
C THR A 95 -16.63 -10.15 7.34
N THR A 96 -17.57 -10.27 8.26
CA THR A 96 -18.82 -11.03 8.05
C THR A 96 -19.67 -10.50 6.89
N SER A 97 -19.45 -9.26 6.48
CA SER A 97 -20.11 -8.60 5.35
C SER A 97 -19.40 -8.83 4.00
N ALA A 98 -18.40 -9.73 3.95
CA ALA A 98 -17.68 -10.01 2.72
C ALA A 98 -18.59 -10.67 1.68
N THR A 99 -18.55 -10.17 0.44
CA THR A 99 -19.26 -10.79 -0.68
C THR A 99 -18.60 -12.09 -1.10
N VAL A 100 -19.35 -13.00 -1.73
CA VAL A 100 -18.82 -14.26 -2.28
C VAL A 100 -17.62 -14.00 -3.20
N ARG A 101 -17.72 -12.99 -4.08
CA ARG A 101 -16.62 -12.58 -4.96
C ARG A 101 -15.35 -12.24 -4.19
N ARG A 102 -15.50 -11.51 -3.07
CA ARG A 102 -14.36 -11.13 -2.23
C ARG A 102 -13.74 -12.34 -1.55
N ILE A 103 -14.55 -13.27 -1.06
CA ILE A 103 -14.06 -14.54 -0.46
C ILE A 103 -13.25 -15.32 -1.50
N VAL A 104 -13.77 -15.51 -2.70
CA VAL A 104 -13.09 -16.22 -3.79
C VAL A 104 -11.77 -15.55 -4.15
N ASN A 105 -11.77 -14.23 -4.35
CA ASN A 105 -10.55 -13.48 -4.72
C ASN A 105 -9.48 -13.56 -3.63
N MET A 106 -9.85 -13.42 -2.37
CA MET A 106 -8.89 -13.49 -1.26
C MET A 106 -8.37 -14.92 -1.03
N THR A 107 -9.18 -15.93 -1.27
CA THR A 107 -8.75 -17.32 -1.25
C THR A 107 -7.75 -17.61 -2.37
N ALA A 108 -8.03 -17.17 -3.57
CA ALA A 108 -7.12 -17.31 -4.71
C ALA A 108 -5.77 -16.61 -4.45
N LEU A 109 -5.81 -15.40 -3.89
CA LEU A 109 -4.60 -14.67 -3.50
C LEU A 109 -3.76 -15.47 -2.49
N ALA A 110 -4.37 -15.94 -1.41
CA ALA A 110 -3.67 -16.72 -0.39
C ALA A 110 -3.03 -18.01 -0.96
N VAL A 111 -3.70 -18.67 -1.91
CA VAL A 111 -3.15 -19.85 -2.58
C VAL A 111 -1.94 -19.50 -3.44
N VAL A 112 -2.00 -18.42 -4.21
CA VAL A 112 -0.87 -17.96 -5.04
C VAL A 112 0.32 -17.59 -4.18
N ASP A 113 0.11 -16.85 -3.10
CA ASP A 113 1.18 -16.47 -2.15
C ASP A 113 1.84 -17.72 -1.55
N ALA A 114 1.04 -18.69 -1.10
CA ALA A 114 1.55 -19.94 -0.55
C ALA A 114 2.38 -20.75 -1.58
N GLN A 115 1.97 -20.76 -2.84
CA GLN A 115 2.71 -21.41 -3.92
C GLN A 115 4.04 -20.70 -4.22
N GLN A 116 4.06 -19.35 -4.20
CA GLN A 116 5.27 -18.56 -4.39
C GLN A 116 6.26 -18.80 -3.24
N GLU A 117 5.82 -18.76 -1.99
CA GLU A 117 6.66 -19.06 -0.82
C GLU A 117 7.28 -20.46 -0.91
N ALA A 118 6.47 -21.46 -1.29
CA ALA A 118 6.96 -22.84 -1.45
C ALA A 118 8.02 -22.93 -2.56
N ALA A 119 7.83 -22.25 -3.68
CA ALA A 119 8.79 -22.21 -4.77
C ALA A 119 10.11 -21.53 -4.39
N GLU A 120 10.04 -20.39 -3.65
CA GLU A 120 11.22 -19.71 -3.13
C GLU A 120 12.00 -20.54 -2.11
N ALA A 121 11.28 -21.20 -1.20
CA ALA A 121 11.89 -22.11 -0.23
C ALA A 121 12.62 -23.28 -0.91
N ALA A 122 12.08 -23.81 -1.99
CA ALA A 122 12.71 -24.86 -2.79
C ALA A 122 13.98 -24.36 -3.50
N LYS A 123 14.00 -23.12 -3.98
CA LYS A 123 15.20 -22.51 -4.60
C LYS A 123 16.33 -22.27 -3.59
N LYS A 124 16.02 -21.87 -2.36
CA LYS A 124 17.01 -21.63 -1.30
C LYS A 124 17.66 -22.91 -0.74
N ARG A 125 17.06 -24.08 -0.99
CA ARG A 125 17.58 -25.39 -0.55
C ARG A 125 18.52 -26.06 -1.58
N ARG A 126 18.62 -25.49 -2.76
CA ARG A 126 19.55 -25.91 -3.84
C ARG A 126 20.82 -25.09 -3.83
#